data_acee8b439ecbef7bfc7449243dccd428
#
_entry.id   acee8b439ecbef7bfc7449243dccd428
#
_cell.length_a   1.000
_cell.length_b   1.000
_cell.length_c   1.000
_cell.angle_alpha   90.00
_cell.angle_beta   90.00
_cell.angle_gamma   90.00
#
_symmetry.space_group_name_H-M   'P 1'
#
loop_
_entity.id
_entity.type
_entity.pdbx_description
1 polymer ?
#
loop_
_entity_poly.entity_id
_entity_poly.type
_entity_poly.pdbx_seq_one_letter_code
_entity_poly.pdbx_strand_id
1 'polypeptide(L)'
;MRAALLLLALLSGPAVAGELFNEHGLRSDRYRAPLPDSVPHGQRLDARQAQALIADIDPLLIDVQAVTVRPELADFGITFLPNRPRLHIPGSHWLPNVGYGELDESMDGYFRGNLARLTGGDFSRPILFYCVADCWMSWNAVQRAHGYGYRELYWLPDGTEAWAAAGFELIEGQPLPLEPD
;
A
#
# COMPACT_ATOMS: atom_id res chain seq x y z
N MET A 1 -4.07 -56.27 -41.89
CA MET A 1 -3.22 -55.21 -41.36
C MET A 1 -4.15 -54.27 -40.58
N ARG A 2 -4.10 -54.28 -39.25
CA ARG A 2 -4.92 -53.40 -38.36
C ARG A 2 -3.99 -52.31 -37.84
N ALA A 3 -4.22 -51.06 -38.24
CA ALA A 3 -3.51 -49.90 -37.73
C ALA A 3 -4.09 -49.51 -36.35
N ALA A 4 -3.27 -49.56 -35.33
CA ALA A 4 -3.61 -49.08 -34.00
C ALA A 4 -3.35 -47.57 -33.94
N LEU A 5 -4.39 -46.76 -33.78
CA LEU A 5 -4.27 -45.31 -33.45
C LEU A 5 -3.93 -45.18 -31.96
N LEU A 6 -2.71 -44.70 -31.67
CA LEU A 6 -2.36 -44.27 -30.31
C LEU A 6 -2.96 -42.87 -30.09
N LEU A 7 -3.91 -42.76 -29.18
CA LEU A 7 -4.45 -41.50 -28.69
C LEU A 7 -3.50 -41.00 -27.62
N LEU A 8 -2.74 -39.92 -27.94
CA LEU A 8 -1.89 -39.21 -26.97
C LEU A 8 -2.78 -38.29 -26.16
N ALA A 9 -3.11 -38.66 -24.94
CA ALA A 9 -3.81 -37.80 -23.99
C ALA A 9 -2.84 -36.75 -23.44
N LEU A 10 -3.01 -35.53 -23.86
CA LEU A 10 -2.33 -34.35 -23.26
C LEU A 10 -2.95 -34.12 -21.86
N LEU A 11 -2.22 -34.55 -20.85
CA LEU A 11 -2.50 -34.17 -19.45
C LEU A 11 -2.10 -32.69 -19.25
N SER A 12 -3.05 -31.77 -19.47
CA SER A 12 -2.95 -30.43 -18.98
C SER A 12 -3.14 -30.45 -17.45
N GLY A 13 -2.04 -30.43 -16.72
CA GLY A 13 -2.07 -30.23 -15.26
C GLY A 13 -2.70 -28.88 -14.92
N PRO A 14 -3.39 -28.77 -13.78
CA PRO A 14 -3.91 -27.47 -13.36
C PRO A 14 -2.74 -26.49 -13.20
N ALA A 15 -2.82 -25.33 -13.89
CA ALA A 15 -1.94 -24.21 -13.61
C ALA A 15 -2.17 -23.85 -12.13
N VAL A 16 -1.15 -24.00 -11.30
CA VAL A 16 -1.17 -23.50 -9.92
C VAL A 16 -1.26 -21.98 -10.03
N ALA A 17 -2.47 -21.43 -9.90
CA ALA A 17 -2.65 -20.02 -9.67
C ALA A 17 -1.93 -19.72 -8.35
N GLY A 18 -0.83 -18.95 -8.39
CA GLY A 18 -0.12 -18.55 -7.19
C GLY A 18 -1.12 -17.96 -6.18
N GLU A 19 -0.94 -18.26 -4.91
CA GLU A 19 -1.80 -17.72 -3.86
C GLU A 19 -1.73 -16.20 -3.91
N LEU A 20 -2.90 -15.55 -4.02
CA LEU A 20 -2.99 -14.09 -4.10
C LEU A 20 -2.69 -13.41 -2.76
N PHE A 21 -2.72 -14.19 -1.67
CA PHE A 21 -2.47 -13.74 -0.30
C PHE A 21 -1.45 -14.65 0.34
N ASN A 22 -0.60 -14.07 1.18
CA ASN A 22 0.35 -14.82 1.98
C ASN A 22 -0.30 -15.42 3.24
N GLU A 23 0.48 -16.14 4.05
CA GLU A 23 0.03 -16.78 5.29
C GLU A 23 -0.51 -15.80 6.35
N HIS A 24 -0.14 -14.52 6.24
CA HIS A 24 -0.62 -13.44 7.11
C HIS A 24 -1.89 -12.76 6.57
N GLY A 25 -2.46 -13.26 5.46
CA GLY A 25 -3.65 -12.69 4.84
C GLY A 25 -3.40 -11.37 4.10
N LEU A 26 -2.15 -11.01 3.83
CA LEU A 26 -1.80 -9.83 3.06
C LEU A 26 -1.72 -10.17 1.56
N ARG A 27 -2.17 -9.25 0.72
CA ARG A 27 -2.07 -9.40 -0.73
C ARG A 27 -0.60 -9.45 -1.14
N SER A 28 -0.18 -10.53 -1.82
CA SER A 28 1.21 -10.80 -2.19
C SER A 28 1.46 -10.83 -3.69
N ASP A 29 0.39 -10.79 -4.50
CA ASP A 29 0.48 -10.77 -5.97
C ASP A 29 -0.62 -9.89 -6.56
N ARG A 30 -0.45 -9.44 -7.81
CA ARG A 30 -1.44 -8.64 -8.56
C ARG A 30 -1.95 -7.45 -7.75
N TYR A 31 -1.04 -6.63 -7.27
CA TYR A 31 -1.36 -5.46 -6.44
C TYR A 31 -2.23 -4.41 -7.14
N ARG A 32 -2.37 -4.47 -8.47
CA ARG A 32 -3.29 -3.66 -9.28
C ARG A 32 -4.45 -4.54 -9.72
N ALA A 33 -5.52 -4.56 -8.94
CA ALA A 33 -6.72 -5.34 -9.17
C ALA A 33 -7.90 -4.74 -8.40
N PRO A 34 -9.16 -5.06 -8.76
CA PRO A 34 -10.33 -4.59 -8.02
C PRO A 34 -10.19 -4.86 -6.51
N LEU A 35 -10.54 -3.86 -5.73
CA LEU A 35 -10.45 -3.87 -4.27
C LEU A 35 -11.74 -4.37 -3.63
N PRO A 36 -11.70 -4.94 -2.42
CA PRO A 36 -12.88 -5.32 -1.67
C PRO A 36 -13.62 -4.09 -1.12
N ASP A 37 -14.87 -4.29 -0.69
CA ASP A 37 -15.69 -3.24 -0.10
C ASP A 37 -15.28 -2.86 1.33
N SER A 38 -14.35 -3.60 1.93
CA SER A 38 -13.89 -3.38 3.30
C SER A 38 -12.41 -3.74 3.45
N VAL A 39 -11.81 -3.24 4.53
CA VAL A 39 -10.49 -3.64 5.01
C VAL A 39 -10.61 -4.13 6.45
N PRO A 40 -9.97 -5.24 6.82
CA PRO A 40 -9.91 -5.66 8.21
C PRO A 40 -9.28 -4.57 9.08
N HIS A 41 -9.87 -4.35 10.26
CA HIS A 41 -9.35 -3.42 11.27
C HIS A 41 -9.29 -1.95 10.88
N GLY A 42 -9.92 -1.55 9.74
CA GLY A 42 -9.98 -0.17 9.29
C GLY A 42 -11.34 0.21 8.75
N GLN A 43 -11.62 1.50 8.72
CA GLN A 43 -12.83 2.06 8.15
C GLN A 43 -12.57 2.53 6.71
N ARG A 44 -13.33 1.98 5.75
CA ARG A 44 -13.32 2.46 4.36
C ARG A 44 -14.00 3.81 4.25
N LEU A 45 -13.38 4.73 3.52
CA LEU A 45 -13.93 6.05 3.23
C LEU A 45 -13.92 6.31 1.72
N ASP A 46 -14.89 7.08 1.24
CA ASP A 46 -14.78 7.77 -0.05
C ASP A 46 -14.02 9.10 0.10
N ALA A 47 -13.76 9.78 -1.03
CA ALA A 47 -12.95 11.00 -1.02
C ALA A 47 -13.59 12.15 -0.21
N ARG A 48 -14.93 12.26 -0.21
CA ARG A 48 -15.64 13.30 0.55
C ARG A 48 -15.66 13.01 2.04
N GLN A 49 -15.83 11.74 2.40
CA GLN A 49 -15.71 11.28 3.79
C GLN A 49 -14.30 11.49 4.31
N ALA A 50 -13.27 11.17 3.49
CA ALA A 50 -11.87 11.40 3.85
C ALA A 50 -11.58 12.90 4.04
N GLN A 51 -12.07 13.76 3.17
CA GLN A 51 -11.95 15.21 3.32
C GLN A 51 -12.62 15.72 4.61
N ALA A 52 -13.82 15.22 4.93
CA ALA A 52 -14.51 15.57 6.16
C ALA A 52 -13.74 15.09 7.40
N LEU A 53 -13.20 13.88 7.39
CA LEU A 53 -12.36 13.34 8.46
C LEU A 53 -11.12 14.21 8.69
N ILE A 54 -10.44 14.63 7.59
CA ILE A 54 -9.26 15.51 7.66
C ILE A 54 -9.61 16.84 8.33
N ALA A 55 -10.75 17.42 7.97
CA ALA A 55 -11.18 18.69 8.52
C ALA A 55 -11.60 18.61 10.00
N ASP A 56 -12.11 17.45 10.44
CA ASP A 56 -12.67 17.26 11.78
C ASP A 56 -11.60 16.86 12.82
N ILE A 57 -10.73 15.91 12.50
CA ILE A 57 -9.81 15.31 13.49
C ILE A 57 -8.34 15.32 13.09
N ASP A 58 -8.00 15.91 11.93
CA ASP A 58 -6.61 16.02 11.44
C ASP A 58 -5.83 14.69 11.55
N PRO A 59 -6.24 13.60 10.88
CA PRO A 59 -5.56 12.32 10.94
C PRO A 59 -4.17 12.40 10.30
N LEU A 60 -3.26 11.52 10.69
CA LEU A 60 -2.01 11.32 9.97
C LEU A 60 -2.32 10.72 8.59
N LEU A 61 -1.89 11.39 7.51
CA LEU A 61 -2.13 10.95 6.14
C LEU A 61 -0.89 10.21 5.60
N ILE A 62 -1.07 8.95 5.18
CA ILE A 62 0.01 8.10 4.68
C ILE A 62 -0.29 7.65 3.25
N ASP A 63 0.49 8.18 2.30
CA ASP A 63 0.57 7.68 0.93
C ASP A 63 1.54 6.48 0.89
N VAL A 64 1.08 5.34 0.36
CA VAL A 64 1.91 4.13 0.26
C VAL A 64 2.22 3.73 -1.18
N GLN A 65 2.09 4.66 -2.14
CA GLN A 65 2.41 4.39 -3.53
C GLN A 65 3.84 3.88 -3.69
N ALA A 66 3.98 2.75 -4.39
CA ALA A 66 5.28 2.14 -4.63
C ALA A 66 6.18 2.96 -5.56
N VAL A 67 7.47 2.88 -5.32
CA VAL A 67 8.54 3.43 -6.17
C VAL A 67 9.66 2.42 -6.35
N THR A 68 10.52 2.67 -7.34
CA THR A 68 11.74 1.90 -7.53
C THR A 68 12.74 2.21 -6.41
N VAL A 69 13.25 1.15 -5.78
CA VAL A 69 14.37 1.27 -4.84
C VAL A 69 15.69 1.28 -5.63
N ARG A 70 16.62 2.13 -5.20
CA ARG A 70 17.97 2.26 -5.78
C ARG A 70 19.02 2.10 -4.69
N PRO A 71 19.32 0.86 -4.26
CA PRO A 71 20.28 0.61 -3.19
C PRO A 71 21.67 1.18 -3.49
N GLU A 72 22.04 1.20 -4.77
CA GLU A 72 23.33 1.76 -5.24
C GLU A 72 23.47 3.27 -5.06
N LEU A 73 22.38 3.96 -4.74
CA LEU A 73 22.36 5.40 -4.46
C LEU A 73 22.18 5.73 -2.97
N ALA A 74 22.17 4.71 -2.09
CA ALA A 74 21.96 4.89 -0.65
C ALA A 74 23.03 5.82 -0.03
N ASP A 75 24.30 5.67 -0.43
CA ASP A 75 25.41 6.54 0.03
C ASP A 75 25.21 8.03 -0.31
N PHE A 76 24.34 8.32 -1.27
CA PHE A 76 23.96 9.69 -1.64
C PHE A 76 22.65 10.15 -1.00
N GLY A 77 22.07 9.36 -0.08
CA GLY A 77 20.78 9.62 0.55
C GLY A 77 19.57 9.42 -0.38
N ILE A 78 19.76 8.79 -1.55
CA ILE A 78 18.72 8.56 -2.56
C ILE A 78 18.38 7.08 -2.54
N THR A 79 17.38 6.69 -1.75
CA THR A 79 16.93 5.30 -1.66
C THR A 79 15.73 5.03 -2.54
N PHE A 80 14.80 5.98 -2.60
CA PHE A 80 13.60 5.88 -3.44
C PHE A 80 13.71 6.82 -4.64
N LEU A 81 13.55 6.29 -5.84
CA LEU A 81 13.61 7.07 -7.09
C LEU A 81 12.26 6.99 -7.81
N PRO A 82 11.39 7.99 -7.64
CA PRO A 82 10.15 8.07 -8.40
C PRO A 82 10.42 8.21 -9.90
N ASN A 83 9.77 7.41 -10.73
CA ASN A 83 9.88 7.50 -12.19
C ASN A 83 9.20 8.76 -12.76
N ARG A 84 8.36 9.40 -11.98
CA ARG A 84 7.62 10.64 -12.29
C ARG A 84 7.24 11.33 -10.99
N PRO A 85 6.95 12.66 -11.02
CA PRO A 85 6.43 13.35 -9.85
C PRO A 85 5.20 12.64 -9.28
N ARG A 86 5.15 12.47 -7.97
CA ARG A 86 3.99 11.96 -7.25
C ARG A 86 3.13 13.12 -6.77
N LEU A 87 1.90 13.18 -7.25
CA LEU A 87 0.89 14.06 -6.68
C LEU A 87 0.14 13.31 -5.58
N HIS A 88 0.07 13.90 -4.40
CA HIS A 88 -0.57 13.31 -3.23
C HIS A 88 -1.47 14.32 -2.48
N ILE A 89 -2.27 13.84 -1.53
CA ILE A 89 -3.16 14.67 -0.72
C ILE A 89 -2.31 15.61 0.14
N PRO A 90 -2.61 16.92 0.20
CA PRO A 90 -1.87 17.88 1.02
C PRO A 90 -1.74 17.44 2.48
N GLY A 91 -0.56 17.59 3.06
CA GLY A 91 -0.26 17.16 4.44
C GLY A 91 0.11 15.68 4.59
N SER A 92 0.16 14.93 3.49
CA SER A 92 0.56 13.52 3.54
C SER A 92 2.05 13.33 3.69
N HIS A 93 2.40 12.21 4.33
CA HIS A 93 3.74 11.63 4.29
C HIS A 93 3.74 10.43 3.33
N TRP A 94 4.71 10.40 2.43
CA TRP A 94 4.83 9.31 1.49
C TRP A 94 5.83 8.26 2.01
N LEU A 95 5.29 7.07 2.36
CA LEU A 95 6.03 5.89 2.79
C LEU A 95 5.94 4.84 1.67
N PRO A 96 6.81 4.90 0.66
CA PRO A 96 6.70 3.99 -0.46
C PRO A 96 7.00 2.54 -0.06
N ASN A 97 6.42 1.60 -0.81
CA ASN A 97 6.67 0.15 -0.75
C ASN A 97 6.20 -0.58 0.52
N VAL A 98 5.79 0.12 1.57
CA VAL A 98 5.38 -0.48 2.86
C VAL A 98 4.11 -1.35 2.77
N GLY A 99 3.39 -1.28 1.66
CA GLY A 99 2.17 -2.05 1.41
C GLY A 99 2.40 -3.36 0.65
N TYR A 100 3.62 -3.76 0.34
CA TYR A 100 3.86 -5.09 -0.21
C TYR A 100 3.49 -6.17 0.80
N GLY A 101 3.05 -7.35 0.33
CA GLY A 101 2.66 -8.47 1.18
C GLY A 101 3.82 -8.97 2.03
N GLU A 102 5.01 -9.03 1.42
CA GLU A 102 6.26 -9.35 2.11
C GLU A 102 7.13 -8.09 2.23
N LEU A 103 7.61 -7.83 3.42
CA LEU A 103 8.61 -6.80 3.69
C LEU A 103 9.84 -7.50 4.30
N ASP A 104 11.02 -7.11 3.86
CA ASP A 104 12.24 -7.45 4.59
C ASP A 104 12.32 -6.65 5.90
N GLU A 105 13.30 -6.99 6.74
CA GLU A 105 13.47 -6.38 8.05
C GLU A 105 13.68 -4.86 7.98
N SER A 106 14.42 -4.39 6.98
CA SER A 106 14.68 -2.96 6.76
C SER A 106 13.40 -2.21 6.41
N MET A 107 12.59 -2.72 5.48
CA MET A 107 11.32 -2.11 5.10
C MET A 107 10.25 -2.19 6.20
N ASP A 108 10.21 -3.27 6.97
CA ASP A 108 9.31 -3.36 8.13
C ASP A 108 9.74 -2.37 9.22
N GLY A 109 11.04 -2.28 9.50
CA GLY A 109 11.63 -1.28 10.40
C GLY A 109 11.34 0.14 9.95
N TYR A 110 11.53 0.44 8.67
CA TYR A 110 11.19 1.73 8.07
C TYR A 110 9.73 2.11 8.27
N PHE A 111 8.80 1.19 8.01
CA PHE A 111 7.38 1.46 8.19
C PHE A 111 7.02 1.70 9.65
N ARG A 112 7.42 0.78 10.53
CA ARG A 112 7.16 0.85 11.97
C ARG A 112 7.78 2.10 12.60
N GLY A 113 9.04 2.38 12.28
CA GLY A 113 9.78 3.53 12.81
C GLY A 113 9.17 4.87 12.38
N ASN A 114 8.80 5.01 11.09
CA ASN A 114 8.14 6.23 10.62
C ASN A 114 6.76 6.43 11.24
N LEU A 115 5.93 5.38 11.35
CA LEU A 115 4.65 5.50 12.04
C LEU A 115 4.85 5.94 13.50
N ALA A 116 5.78 5.32 14.25
CA ALA A 116 6.07 5.70 15.63
C ALA A 116 6.54 7.16 15.74
N ARG A 117 7.43 7.60 14.84
CA ARG A 117 7.93 8.98 14.81
C ARG A 117 6.82 9.98 14.48
N LEU A 118 6.00 9.71 13.47
CA LEU A 118 4.96 10.61 12.99
C LEU A 118 3.76 10.71 13.95
N THR A 119 3.47 9.64 14.70
CA THR A 119 2.42 9.64 15.73
C THR A 119 2.92 10.07 17.11
N GLY A 120 4.24 10.23 17.28
CA GLY A 120 4.85 10.45 18.61
C GLY A 120 4.70 9.23 19.53
N GLY A 121 4.54 8.01 18.95
CA GLY A 121 4.31 6.77 19.69
C GLY A 121 2.87 6.59 20.18
N ASP A 122 1.94 7.45 19.79
CA ASP A 122 0.52 7.35 20.14
C ASP A 122 -0.18 6.34 19.23
N PHE A 123 -0.53 5.18 19.76
CA PHE A 123 -1.27 4.12 19.06
C PHE A 123 -2.76 4.44 18.84
N SER A 124 -3.29 5.50 19.49
CA SER A 124 -4.64 6.00 19.28
C SER A 124 -4.72 7.13 18.24
N ARG A 125 -3.59 7.61 17.71
CA ARG A 125 -3.56 8.62 16.65
C ARG A 125 -4.30 8.09 15.41
N PRO A 126 -5.33 8.80 14.91
CA PRO A 126 -6.01 8.42 13.67
C PRO A 126 -5.05 8.46 12.48
N ILE A 127 -5.08 7.40 11.64
CA ILE A 127 -4.23 7.29 10.45
C ILE A 127 -5.09 6.95 9.24
N LEU A 128 -4.99 7.75 8.17
CA LEU A 128 -5.61 7.48 6.87
C LEU A 128 -4.57 6.98 5.87
N PHE A 129 -4.74 5.74 5.43
CA PHE A 129 -3.90 5.13 4.38
C PHE A 129 -4.56 5.22 3.02
N TYR A 130 -3.79 5.54 2.01
CA TYR A 130 -4.22 5.56 0.62
C TYR A 130 -3.06 5.31 -0.35
N CYS A 131 -3.42 5.11 -1.61
CA CYS A 131 -2.49 4.93 -2.74
C CYS A 131 -3.09 5.56 -3.99
N VAL A 132 -3.27 4.79 -5.04
CA VAL A 132 -4.03 5.07 -6.26
C VAL A 132 -5.22 4.11 -6.34
N ALA A 133 -6.17 4.33 -7.24
CA ALA A 133 -7.28 3.40 -7.46
C ALA A 133 -6.79 1.97 -7.76
N ASP A 134 -7.54 0.96 -7.37
CA ASP A 134 -7.22 -0.46 -7.58
C ASP A 134 -5.85 -0.90 -7.04
N CYS A 135 -5.38 -0.28 -5.96
CA CYS A 135 -4.07 -0.55 -5.37
C CYS A 135 -4.18 -1.24 -4.01
N TRP A 136 -3.84 -2.53 -3.95
CA TRP A 136 -3.89 -3.35 -2.75
C TRP A 136 -2.86 -2.96 -1.66
N MET A 137 -1.88 -2.15 -2.00
CA MET A 137 -0.84 -1.76 -1.03
C MET A 137 -1.41 -0.95 0.14
N SER A 138 -2.37 -0.06 -0.09
CA SER A 138 -3.02 0.69 1.00
C SER A 138 -3.88 -0.21 1.89
N TRP A 139 -4.51 -1.25 1.32
CA TRP A 139 -5.24 -2.26 2.06
C TRP A 139 -4.32 -3.09 2.98
N ASN A 140 -3.16 -3.51 2.47
CA ASN A 140 -2.13 -4.19 3.25
C ASN A 140 -1.56 -3.30 4.36
N ALA A 141 -1.29 -2.03 4.05
CA ALA A 141 -0.71 -1.08 5.01
C ALA A 141 -1.60 -0.88 6.24
N VAL A 142 -2.94 -0.81 6.06
CA VAL A 142 -3.90 -0.74 7.17
C VAL A 142 -3.75 -1.94 8.09
N GLN A 143 -3.73 -3.15 7.56
CA GLN A 143 -3.63 -4.37 8.37
C GLN A 143 -2.30 -4.49 9.09
N ARG A 144 -1.21 -4.11 8.42
CA ARG A 144 0.13 -4.12 9.01
C ARG A 144 0.22 -3.09 10.15
N ALA A 145 -0.30 -1.88 9.96
CA ALA A 145 -0.37 -0.87 11.01
C ALA A 145 -1.19 -1.34 12.22
N HIS A 146 -2.31 -2.06 11.98
CA HIS A 146 -3.05 -2.71 13.07
C HIS A 146 -2.18 -3.73 13.81
N GLY A 147 -1.40 -4.54 13.08
CA GLY A 147 -0.43 -5.49 13.66
C GLY A 147 0.63 -4.82 14.53
N TYR A 148 1.01 -3.58 14.23
CA TYR A 148 1.93 -2.78 15.05
C TYR A 148 1.28 -2.17 16.30
N GLY A 149 -0.04 -2.22 16.41
CA GLY A 149 -0.77 -1.75 17.59
C GLY A 149 -1.69 -0.55 17.36
N TYR A 150 -1.70 0.07 16.19
CA TYR A 150 -2.59 1.19 15.87
C TYR A 150 -4.05 0.73 15.79
N ARG A 151 -4.99 1.59 16.23
CA ARG A 151 -6.41 1.20 16.33
C ARG A 151 -7.36 2.08 15.53
N GLU A 152 -7.07 3.36 15.38
CA GLU A 152 -7.89 4.32 14.64
C GLU A 152 -7.41 4.41 13.19
N LEU A 153 -7.80 3.41 12.38
CA LEU A 153 -7.30 3.22 11.02
C LEU A 153 -8.40 3.48 10.00
N TYR A 154 -8.06 4.27 8.98
CA TYR A 154 -8.94 4.64 7.88
C TYR A 154 -8.29 4.30 6.55
N TRP A 155 -9.12 4.01 5.56
CA TRP A 155 -8.68 3.58 4.24
C TRP A 155 -9.44 4.29 3.13
N LEU A 156 -8.72 4.96 2.22
CA LEU A 156 -9.24 5.54 0.99
C LEU A 156 -8.82 4.66 -0.20
N PRO A 157 -9.66 3.67 -0.62
CA PRO A 157 -9.30 2.67 -1.63
C PRO A 157 -9.05 3.25 -3.01
N ASP A 158 -9.85 4.26 -3.39
CA ASP A 158 -9.80 4.87 -4.72
C ASP A 158 -8.72 5.97 -4.82
N GLY A 159 -8.01 6.21 -3.71
CA GLY A 159 -6.78 6.98 -3.62
C GLY A 159 -6.85 8.39 -4.21
N THR A 160 -5.74 8.80 -4.81
CA THR A 160 -5.60 10.14 -5.40
C THR A 160 -6.51 10.37 -6.60
N GLU A 161 -6.93 9.34 -7.32
CA GLU A 161 -7.86 9.47 -8.45
C GLU A 161 -9.24 9.92 -8.00
N ALA A 162 -9.81 9.29 -6.95
CA ALA A 162 -11.10 9.71 -6.41
C ALA A 162 -11.01 11.08 -5.72
N TRP A 163 -9.89 11.39 -5.08
CA TRP A 163 -9.64 12.70 -4.48
C TRP A 163 -9.69 13.80 -5.54
N ALA A 164 -8.94 13.66 -6.63
CA ALA A 164 -8.92 14.60 -7.74
C ALA A 164 -10.30 14.69 -8.45
N ALA A 165 -10.97 13.54 -8.66
CA ALA A 165 -12.30 13.50 -9.26
C ALA A 165 -13.37 14.21 -8.42
N ALA A 166 -13.20 14.26 -7.10
CA ALA A 166 -14.05 15.01 -6.18
C ALA A 166 -13.76 16.54 -6.20
N GLY A 167 -12.75 16.99 -6.96
CA GLY A 167 -12.36 18.39 -7.12
C GLY A 167 -11.39 18.88 -6.05
N PHE A 168 -10.76 17.99 -5.28
CA PHE A 168 -9.80 18.36 -4.25
C PHE A 168 -8.39 18.48 -4.81
N GLU A 169 -7.61 19.39 -4.23
CA GLU A 169 -6.23 19.66 -4.63
C GLU A 169 -5.30 18.48 -4.32
N LEU A 170 -4.32 18.26 -5.21
CA LEU A 170 -3.16 17.41 -5.00
C LEU A 170 -1.90 18.26 -5.13
N ILE A 171 -0.90 17.98 -4.31
CA ILE A 171 0.42 18.63 -4.34
C ILE A 171 1.51 17.62 -4.65
N GLU A 172 2.67 18.09 -5.13
CA GLU A 172 3.82 17.23 -5.35
C GLU A 172 4.43 16.80 -4.01
N GLY A 173 4.64 15.49 -3.85
CA GLY A 173 5.20 14.85 -2.68
C GLY A 173 6.57 14.24 -2.94
N GLN A 174 7.38 14.16 -1.89
CA GLN A 174 8.65 13.44 -1.88
C GLN A 174 8.55 12.27 -0.91
N PRO A 175 9.15 11.10 -1.25
CA PRO A 175 9.17 9.97 -0.34
C PRO A 175 10.03 10.29 0.88
N LEU A 176 9.59 9.84 2.06
CA LEU A 176 10.48 9.83 3.22
C LEU A 176 11.66 8.89 2.95
N PRO A 177 12.89 9.29 3.25
CA PRO A 177 14.06 8.47 3.00
C PRO A 177 14.01 7.18 3.83
N LEU A 178 14.57 6.10 3.29
CA LEU A 178 14.96 4.94 4.05
C LEU A 178 16.30 5.29 4.73
N GLU A 179 16.27 5.50 6.03
CA GLU A 179 17.49 5.80 6.77
C GLU A 179 18.41 4.59 6.76
N PRO A 180 19.72 4.74 6.49
CA PRO A 180 20.64 3.64 6.66
C PRO A 180 20.73 3.25 8.15
N ASP A 181 20.85 1.96 8.40
CA ASP A 181 21.09 1.38 9.73
C ASP A 181 22.40 1.88 10.37
#